data_80bdf7b8774ed4338e3759ed92551093
#
_entry.id   80bdf7b8774ed4338e3759ed92551093
#
_cell.length_a   1.000
_cell.length_b   1.000
_cell.length_c   1.000
_cell.angle_alpha   90.00
_cell.angle_beta   90.00
_cell.angle_gamma   90.00
#
_symmetry.space_group_name_H-M   'P 1'
#
loop_
_entity.id
_entity.type
_entity.pdbx_description
1 polymer ?
#
loop_
_entity_poly.entity_id
_entity_poly.type
_entity_poly.pdbx_seq_one_letter_code
_entity_poly.pdbx_strand_id
1 'polypeptide(L)'
;MRFIITGSNIDITEGLKSAVEEKLGKLDRFFAPETEVNVTLSVEKERQKIEVTIPVKGNIIRSEQVSSDMYVSIDLVEEVIERQLKKYKNKIVDKQQNAAAFAQEFVEKDYDDDEVKIIRTKRFGIKPMDPEEACVQMELLGHNFYVFFNSETEEVNVVYKRKGNTYGLIEPELD
;
A
#
# COMPACT_ATOMS: atom_id res chain seq x y z
N MET A 1 6.85 -3.42 19.52
CA MET A 1 6.33 -4.28 18.41
C MET A 1 6.84 -5.70 18.53
N ARG A 2 6.11 -6.67 17.99
CA ARG A 2 6.51 -8.07 17.91
C ARG A 2 6.73 -8.45 16.45
N PHE A 3 7.92 -8.95 16.11
CA PHE A 3 8.27 -9.34 14.75
C PHE A 3 8.04 -10.84 14.53
N ILE A 4 7.34 -11.20 13.45
CA ILE A 4 7.24 -12.56 12.92
C ILE A 4 8.01 -12.56 11.61
N ILE A 5 9.21 -13.16 11.62
CA ILE A 5 10.13 -13.16 10.48
C ILE A 5 10.11 -14.54 9.84
N THR A 6 9.79 -14.60 8.56
CA THR A 6 9.75 -15.84 7.76
C THR A 6 10.68 -15.72 6.55
N GLY A 7 11.27 -16.85 6.14
CA GLY A 7 12.15 -16.94 4.98
C GLY A 7 11.51 -17.77 3.87
N SER A 8 11.64 -17.32 2.63
CA SER A 8 11.29 -18.07 1.43
C SER A 8 12.52 -18.18 0.53
N ASN A 9 13.03 -19.38 0.34
CA ASN A 9 14.32 -19.67 -0.34
C ASN A 9 15.53 -18.99 0.31
N ILE A 10 15.47 -18.71 1.61
CA ILE A 10 16.55 -18.17 2.43
C ILE A 10 16.38 -18.63 3.88
N ASP A 11 17.48 -18.98 4.52
CA ASP A 11 17.51 -19.24 5.95
C ASP A 11 17.61 -17.93 6.73
N ILE A 12 16.77 -17.78 7.74
CA ILE A 12 16.78 -16.59 8.60
C ILE A 12 17.92 -16.75 9.61
N THR A 13 19.04 -16.10 9.31
CA THR A 13 20.19 -16.05 10.23
C THR A 13 19.94 -15.07 11.37
N GLU A 14 20.66 -15.23 12.49
CA GLU A 14 20.59 -14.27 13.62
C GLU A 14 21.00 -12.84 13.17
N GLY A 15 21.92 -12.70 12.19
CA GLY A 15 22.29 -11.40 11.63
C GLY A 15 21.13 -10.73 10.89
N LEU A 16 20.40 -11.47 10.06
CA LEU A 16 19.23 -10.95 9.35
C LEU A 16 18.10 -10.60 10.33
N LYS A 17 17.86 -11.45 11.31
CA LYS A 17 16.87 -11.20 12.35
C LYS A 17 17.19 -9.92 13.13
N SER A 18 18.43 -9.78 13.60
CA SER A 18 18.89 -8.59 14.31
C SER A 18 18.78 -7.33 13.47
N ALA A 19 19.13 -7.40 12.18
CA ALA A 19 19.01 -6.26 11.26
C ALA A 19 17.55 -5.82 11.07
N VAL A 20 16.62 -6.76 10.89
CA VAL A 20 15.18 -6.47 10.80
C VAL A 20 14.68 -5.83 12.09
N GLU A 21 14.99 -6.43 13.26
CA GLU A 21 14.55 -5.94 14.57
C GLU A 21 15.15 -4.54 14.88
N GLU A 22 16.41 -4.29 14.55
CA GLU A 22 17.06 -3.00 14.77
C GLU A 22 16.48 -1.90 13.87
N LYS A 23 16.33 -2.17 12.57
CA LYS A 23 15.87 -1.17 11.61
C LYS A 23 14.37 -0.89 11.76
N LEU A 24 13.54 -1.92 11.73
CA LEU A 24 12.09 -1.74 11.89
C LEU A 24 11.70 -1.39 13.33
N GLY A 25 12.51 -1.70 14.33
CA GLY A 25 12.30 -1.29 15.72
C GLY A 25 12.25 0.23 15.90
N LYS A 26 12.89 1.02 15.02
CA LYS A 26 12.79 2.49 15.02
C LYS A 26 11.35 2.97 14.80
N LEU A 27 10.51 2.14 14.19
CA LEU A 27 9.11 2.44 13.93
C LEU A 27 8.21 2.22 15.15
N ASP A 28 8.72 1.66 16.27
CA ASP A 28 7.97 1.39 17.51
C ASP A 28 7.21 2.62 18.02
N ARG A 29 7.78 3.81 17.85
CA ARG A 29 7.17 5.09 18.22
C ARG A 29 5.81 5.39 17.56
N PHE A 30 5.47 4.69 16.49
CA PHE A 30 4.21 4.88 15.75
C PHE A 30 3.14 3.86 16.13
N PHE A 31 3.47 2.82 16.89
CA PHE A 31 2.61 1.66 17.13
C PHE A 31 2.39 1.37 18.61
N ALA A 32 1.35 0.61 18.89
CA ALA A 32 1.15 0.02 20.21
C ALA A 32 2.21 -1.09 20.48
N PRO A 33 2.62 -1.30 21.74
CA PRO A 33 3.66 -2.29 22.09
C PRO A 33 3.36 -3.71 21.59
N GLU A 34 2.07 -4.07 21.49
CA GLU A 34 1.60 -5.41 21.08
C GLU A 34 1.41 -5.56 19.57
N THR A 35 1.71 -4.53 18.77
CA THR A 35 1.54 -4.58 17.32
C THR A 35 2.44 -5.67 16.74
N GLU A 36 1.82 -6.62 16.03
CA GLU A 36 2.49 -7.71 15.36
C GLU A 36 2.90 -7.29 13.94
N VAL A 37 4.17 -7.46 13.60
CA VAL A 37 4.75 -7.11 12.31
C VAL A 37 5.17 -8.38 11.60
N ASN A 38 4.53 -8.67 10.47
CA ASN A 38 4.90 -9.81 9.65
C ASN A 38 5.96 -9.39 8.62
N VAL A 39 7.10 -10.05 8.64
CA VAL A 39 8.23 -9.81 7.74
C VAL A 39 8.55 -11.08 6.97
N THR A 40 8.53 -11.02 5.65
CA THR A 40 8.95 -12.12 4.78
C THR A 40 10.19 -11.72 4.00
N LEU A 41 11.27 -12.48 4.17
CA LEU A 41 12.50 -12.35 3.39
C LEU A 41 12.51 -13.42 2.32
N SER A 42 12.79 -13.06 1.07
CA SER A 42 12.86 -14.03 -0.02
C SER A 42 14.01 -13.74 -0.96
N VAL A 43 14.58 -14.81 -1.53
CA VAL A 43 15.66 -14.73 -2.53
C VAL A 43 15.23 -15.45 -3.79
N GLU A 44 15.26 -14.72 -4.91
CA GLU A 44 15.01 -15.25 -6.24
C GLU A 44 16.18 -14.84 -7.17
N LYS A 45 17.08 -15.76 -7.42
CA LYS A 45 18.33 -15.50 -8.16
C LYS A 45 19.15 -14.40 -7.46
N GLU A 46 19.37 -13.26 -8.16
CA GLU A 46 20.09 -12.10 -7.62
C GLU A 46 19.16 -11.08 -6.92
N ARG A 47 17.87 -11.36 -6.84
CA ARG A 47 16.89 -10.45 -6.25
C ARG A 47 16.61 -10.86 -4.81
N GLN A 48 16.97 -10.01 -3.88
CA GLN A 48 16.72 -10.18 -2.45
C GLN A 48 15.58 -9.24 -2.04
N LYS A 49 14.46 -9.84 -1.68
CA LYS A 49 13.21 -9.15 -1.43
C LYS A 49 12.83 -9.23 0.03
N ILE A 50 12.41 -8.09 0.59
CA ILE A 50 11.72 -8.00 1.87
C ILE A 50 10.27 -7.53 1.65
N GLU A 51 9.34 -8.18 2.31
CA GLU A 51 7.94 -7.78 2.40
C GLU A 51 7.59 -7.58 3.87
N VAL A 52 7.02 -6.43 4.20
CA VAL A 52 6.59 -6.08 5.57
C VAL A 52 5.12 -5.75 5.57
N THR A 53 4.37 -6.37 6.48
CA THR A 53 2.93 -6.15 6.68
C THR A 53 2.68 -5.79 8.14
N ILE A 54 2.08 -4.61 8.38
CA ILE A 54 1.79 -4.08 9.71
C ILE A 54 0.30 -3.71 9.80
N PRO A 55 -0.48 -4.35 10.66
CA PRO A 55 -1.87 -3.97 10.90
C PRO A 55 -1.94 -2.67 11.72
N VAL A 56 -2.76 -1.70 11.28
CA VAL A 56 -2.95 -0.40 11.94
C VAL A 56 -4.44 -0.07 12.00
N LYS A 57 -5.07 -0.19 13.18
CA LYS A 57 -6.46 0.25 13.47
C LYS A 57 -7.40 0.31 12.25
N GLY A 58 -7.78 -0.85 11.72
CA GLY A 58 -8.70 -0.97 10.59
C GLY A 58 -8.06 -0.77 9.20
N ASN A 59 -6.73 -0.65 9.13
CA ASN A 59 -5.95 -0.58 7.90
C ASN A 59 -4.73 -1.50 7.97
N ILE A 60 -4.14 -1.77 6.82
CA ILE A 60 -2.90 -2.55 6.71
C ILE A 60 -1.87 -1.71 5.97
N ILE A 61 -0.70 -1.54 6.57
CA ILE A 61 0.48 -1.02 5.87
C ILE A 61 1.23 -2.20 5.30
N ARG A 62 1.46 -2.20 3.99
CA ARG A 62 2.26 -3.21 3.31
C ARG A 62 3.29 -2.51 2.44
N SER A 63 4.53 -2.96 2.55
CA SER A 63 5.64 -2.47 1.73
C SER A 63 6.52 -3.63 1.28
N GLU A 64 6.95 -3.57 0.04
CA GLU A 64 7.86 -4.53 -0.57
C GLU A 64 9.04 -3.78 -1.17
N GLN A 65 10.27 -4.24 -0.88
CA GLN A 65 11.48 -3.69 -1.47
C GLN A 65 12.39 -4.82 -1.97
N VAL A 66 13.08 -4.56 -3.06
CA VAL A 66 13.95 -5.51 -3.73
C VAL A 66 15.27 -4.86 -4.06
N SER A 67 16.38 -5.52 -3.71
CA SER A 67 17.72 -5.12 -4.13
C SER A 67 18.59 -6.35 -4.41
N SER A 68 19.87 -6.15 -4.69
CA SER A 68 20.86 -7.23 -4.79
C SER A 68 21.41 -7.67 -3.43
N ASP A 69 21.07 -6.97 -2.35
CA ASP A 69 21.52 -7.23 -0.98
C ASP A 69 20.36 -7.11 0.00
N MET A 70 20.15 -8.11 0.88
CA MET A 70 19.03 -8.14 1.81
C MET A 70 19.09 -7.00 2.84
N TYR A 71 20.29 -6.64 3.30
CA TYR A 71 20.44 -5.53 4.25
C TYR A 71 20.04 -4.20 3.63
N VAL A 72 20.36 -3.99 2.36
CA VAL A 72 19.91 -2.81 1.59
C VAL A 72 18.38 -2.84 1.43
N SER A 73 17.79 -4.00 1.15
CA SER A 73 16.31 -4.12 1.07
C SER A 73 15.64 -3.79 2.39
N ILE A 74 16.25 -4.19 3.53
CA ILE A 74 15.77 -3.87 4.88
C ILE A 74 15.82 -2.35 5.14
N ASP A 75 16.88 -1.67 4.75
CA ASP A 75 16.99 -0.22 4.90
C ASP A 75 15.95 0.52 4.05
N LEU A 76 15.79 0.13 2.79
CA LEU A 76 14.82 0.73 1.88
C LEU A 76 13.37 0.56 2.37
N VAL A 77 13.01 -0.61 2.90
CA VAL A 77 11.64 -0.84 3.38
C VAL A 77 11.33 -0.03 4.62
N GLU A 78 12.31 0.18 5.52
CA GLU A 78 12.17 1.02 6.71
C GLU A 78 11.83 2.46 6.31
N GLU A 79 12.60 3.06 5.38
CA GLU A 79 12.37 4.42 4.90
C GLU A 79 10.97 4.60 4.25
N VAL A 80 10.55 3.62 3.44
CA VAL A 80 9.24 3.66 2.78
C VAL A 80 8.11 3.59 3.80
N ILE A 81 8.20 2.68 4.78
CA ILE A 81 7.18 2.52 5.83
C ILE A 81 7.14 3.77 6.72
N GLU A 82 8.28 4.33 7.09
CA GLU A 82 8.32 5.55 7.89
C GLU A 82 7.61 6.71 7.18
N ARG A 83 7.84 6.87 5.88
CA ARG A 83 7.16 7.88 5.04
C ARG A 83 5.66 7.65 4.98
N GLN A 84 5.21 6.40 4.81
CA GLN A 84 3.78 6.05 4.82
C GLN A 84 3.14 6.37 6.17
N LEU A 85 3.82 6.07 7.28
CA LEU A 85 3.35 6.35 8.64
C LEU A 85 3.23 7.85 8.93
N LYS A 86 4.22 8.64 8.52
CA LYS A 86 4.16 10.10 8.64
C LYS A 86 2.96 10.67 7.87
N LYS A 87 2.72 10.22 6.64
CA LYS A 87 1.54 10.59 5.86
C LYS A 87 0.22 10.20 6.54
N TYR A 88 0.17 9.00 7.10
CA TYR A 88 -1.04 8.51 7.79
C TYR A 88 -1.33 9.31 9.06
N LYS A 89 -0.30 9.63 9.85
CA LYS A 89 -0.42 10.45 11.06
C LYS A 89 -0.94 11.86 10.75
N ASN A 90 -0.40 12.50 9.73
CA ASN A 90 -0.83 13.82 9.30
C ASN A 90 -2.31 13.82 8.87
N LYS A 91 -2.77 12.79 8.12
CA LYS A 91 -4.19 12.65 7.77
C LYS A 91 -5.14 12.53 8.96
N ILE A 92 -4.72 11.86 10.05
CA ILE A 92 -5.55 11.73 11.26
C ILE A 92 -5.61 13.07 11.99
N VAL A 93 -4.48 13.77 12.11
CA VAL A 93 -4.41 15.09 12.74
C VAL A 93 -5.26 16.09 11.97
N ASP A 94 -5.16 16.13 10.63
CA ASP A 94 -5.97 17.01 9.79
C ASP A 94 -7.48 16.72 9.88
N LYS A 95 -7.88 15.45 9.95
CA LYS A 95 -9.29 15.09 10.17
C LYS A 95 -9.81 15.55 11.55
N GLN A 96 -8.99 15.50 12.59
CA GLN A 96 -9.36 15.97 13.92
C GLN A 96 -9.34 17.50 14.02
N GLN A 97 -8.43 18.18 13.32
CA GLN A 97 -8.37 19.66 13.28
C GLN A 97 -9.47 20.25 12.41
N ASN A 98 -9.84 19.63 11.28
CA ASN A 98 -10.96 20.07 10.44
C ASN A 98 -12.33 19.94 11.12
N ALA A 99 -12.48 19.10 12.14
CA ALA A 99 -13.67 19.10 12.98
C ALA A 99 -13.72 20.26 13.99
N ALA A 100 -12.57 20.91 14.28
CA ALA A 100 -12.46 22.01 15.22
C ALA A 100 -12.21 23.39 14.57
N ALA A 101 -11.84 23.43 13.28
CA ALA A 101 -11.40 24.64 12.58
C ALA A 101 -12.42 25.17 11.56
N PHE A 102 -13.70 25.31 11.97
CA PHE A 102 -14.61 26.25 11.31
C PHE A 102 -14.43 27.70 11.81
N ALA A 103 -13.28 28.00 12.41
CA ALA A 103 -12.91 29.35 12.82
C ALA A 103 -11.39 29.55 12.75
N GLN A 104 -11.00 30.31 11.77
CA GLN A 104 -9.77 31.13 11.58
C GLN A 104 -8.89 30.76 10.37
N GLU A 105 -9.07 31.56 9.40
CA GLU A 105 -8.18 32.44 8.59
C GLU A 105 -6.77 31.96 8.22
N PHE A 106 -6.55 31.98 6.94
CA PHE A 106 -5.34 31.85 6.13
C PHE A 106 -4.01 32.20 6.80
N VAL A 107 -3.09 31.24 6.81
CA VAL A 107 -1.65 31.49 6.71
C VAL A 107 -1.07 30.49 5.70
N GLU A 108 -0.59 31.02 4.57
CA GLU A 108 0.22 30.27 3.60
C GLU A 108 1.47 29.74 4.30
N LYS A 109 1.69 28.42 4.20
CA LYS A 109 2.98 27.81 4.48
C LYS A 109 3.33 26.87 3.35
N ASP A 110 4.57 26.98 2.89
CA ASP A 110 5.23 26.16 1.90
C ASP A 110 4.92 24.69 2.07
N TYR A 111 4.31 24.12 1.04
CA TYR A 111 3.86 22.72 1.02
C TYR A 111 5.00 21.82 0.53
N ASP A 112 5.44 20.95 1.41
CA ASP A 112 6.16 19.74 1.03
C ASP A 112 5.18 18.86 0.22
N ASP A 113 5.53 18.55 -1.02
CA ASP A 113 4.66 18.09 -2.13
C ASP A 113 4.19 16.63 -2.00
N ASP A 114 4.05 16.10 -0.78
CA ASP A 114 3.82 14.68 -0.50
C ASP A 114 2.43 14.35 0.10
N GLU A 115 1.49 15.29 0.07
CA GLU A 115 0.15 15.09 0.62
C GLU A 115 -0.77 14.33 -0.34
N VAL A 116 -1.32 13.18 0.09
CA VAL A 116 -2.33 12.45 -0.69
C VAL A 116 -3.65 13.21 -0.65
N LYS A 117 -3.93 14.00 -1.66
CA LYS A 117 -5.18 14.76 -1.83
C LYS A 117 -6.06 14.10 -2.88
N ILE A 118 -7.35 13.97 -2.56
CA ILE A 118 -8.36 13.71 -3.59
C ILE A 118 -8.65 15.05 -4.28
N ILE A 119 -7.89 15.33 -5.32
CA ILE A 119 -8.04 16.57 -6.10
C ILE A 119 -9.19 16.53 -7.11
N ARG A 120 -9.73 15.34 -7.38
CA ARG A 120 -10.80 15.17 -8.35
C ARG A 120 -11.68 13.97 -8.03
N THR A 121 -12.98 14.16 -7.97
CA THR A 121 -14.00 13.11 -7.92
C THR A 121 -14.68 13.03 -9.29
N LYS A 122 -14.73 11.84 -9.89
CA LYS A 122 -15.50 11.58 -11.10
C LYS A 122 -16.71 10.73 -10.76
N ARG A 123 -17.86 11.06 -11.32
CA ARG A 123 -19.08 10.25 -11.31
C ARG A 123 -19.43 9.90 -12.75
N PHE A 124 -19.63 8.63 -13.03
CA PHE A 124 -19.98 8.15 -14.36
C PHE A 124 -20.95 6.99 -14.23
N GLY A 125 -21.79 6.83 -15.26
CA GLY A 125 -22.69 5.70 -15.37
C GLY A 125 -21.90 4.44 -15.73
N ILE A 126 -22.20 3.35 -15.05
CA ILE A 126 -21.62 2.04 -15.34
C ILE A 126 -22.62 1.27 -16.20
N LYS A 127 -22.16 0.65 -17.28
CA LYS A 127 -22.96 -0.23 -18.12
C LYS A 127 -22.63 -1.69 -17.83
N PRO A 128 -23.62 -2.59 -17.85
CA PRO A 128 -23.35 -4.02 -17.79
C PRO A 128 -22.51 -4.46 -18.99
N MET A 129 -21.45 -5.21 -18.71
CA MET A 129 -20.57 -5.81 -19.73
C MET A 129 -19.81 -6.99 -19.11
N ASP A 130 -19.24 -7.85 -19.95
CA ASP A 130 -18.35 -8.90 -19.47
C ASP A 130 -16.92 -8.37 -19.20
N PRO A 131 -16.07 -9.15 -18.49
CA PRO A 131 -14.71 -8.73 -18.18
C PRO A 131 -13.81 -8.51 -19.41
N GLU A 132 -14.03 -9.25 -20.49
CA GLU A 132 -13.24 -9.11 -21.71
C GLU A 132 -13.58 -7.80 -22.42
N GLU A 133 -14.87 -7.47 -22.53
CA GLU A 133 -15.34 -6.18 -23.04
C GLU A 133 -14.81 -5.02 -22.21
N ALA A 134 -14.80 -5.16 -20.88
CA ALA A 134 -14.25 -4.16 -19.97
C ALA A 134 -12.74 -3.92 -20.20
N CYS A 135 -11.97 -4.96 -20.48
CA CYS A 135 -10.55 -4.84 -20.87
C CYS A 135 -10.40 -4.06 -22.19
N VAL A 136 -11.23 -4.34 -23.18
CA VAL A 136 -11.21 -3.62 -24.46
C VAL A 136 -11.57 -2.14 -24.25
N GLN A 137 -12.62 -1.85 -23.47
CA GLN A 137 -13.00 -0.47 -23.15
C GLN A 137 -11.87 0.27 -22.41
N MET A 138 -11.20 -0.37 -21.47
CA MET A 138 -10.05 0.17 -20.77
C MET A 138 -8.93 0.60 -21.74
N GLU A 139 -8.57 -0.28 -22.69
CA GLU A 139 -7.53 -0.01 -23.69
C GLU A 139 -7.94 1.14 -24.63
N LEU A 140 -9.19 1.15 -25.13
CA LEU A 140 -9.71 2.21 -26.01
C LEU A 140 -9.69 3.59 -25.32
N LEU A 141 -9.89 3.64 -24.00
CA LEU A 141 -9.84 4.85 -23.22
C LEU A 141 -8.42 5.26 -22.81
N GLY A 142 -7.41 4.41 -23.06
CA GLY A 142 -6.04 4.63 -22.63
C GLY A 142 -5.87 4.59 -21.10
N HIS A 143 -6.70 3.86 -20.40
CA HIS A 143 -6.66 3.73 -18.96
C HIS A 143 -5.86 2.50 -18.53
N ASN A 144 -5.37 2.51 -17.29
CA ASN A 144 -4.69 1.36 -16.68
C ASN A 144 -5.62 0.51 -15.80
N PHE A 145 -6.82 1.00 -15.54
CA PHE A 145 -7.90 0.27 -14.87
C PHE A 145 -9.26 0.76 -15.37
N TYR A 146 -10.27 -0.07 -15.20
CA TYR A 146 -11.65 0.26 -15.59
C TYR A 146 -12.64 -0.39 -14.62
N VAL A 147 -13.60 0.41 -14.14
CA VAL A 147 -14.66 -0.04 -13.24
C VAL A 147 -15.90 -0.28 -14.08
N PHE A 148 -16.54 -1.45 -13.96
CA PHE A 148 -17.70 -1.84 -14.74
C PHE A 148 -18.68 -2.65 -13.89
N PHE A 149 -19.88 -2.81 -14.38
CA PHE A 149 -20.87 -3.71 -13.81
C PHE A 149 -20.77 -5.03 -14.56
N ASN A 150 -20.38 -6.10 -13.87
CA ASN A 150 -20.25 -7.42 -14.47
C ASN A 150 -21.64 -8.00 -14.73
N SER A 151 -21.94 -8.32 -16.00
CA SER A 151 -23.23 -8.87 -16.42
C SER A 151 -23.48 -10.30 -15.96
N GLU A 152 -22.42 -11.03 -15.56
CA GLU A 152 -22.52 -12.40 -15.09
C GLU A 152 -22.77 -12.48 -13.57
N THR A 153 -22.06 -11.65 -12.79
CA THR A 153 -22.16 -11.65 -11.33
C THR A 153 -23.15 -10.62 -10.79
N GLU A 154 -23.61 -9.69 -11.63
CA GLU A 154 -24.46 -8.54 -11.26
C GLU A 154 -23.82 -7.65 -10.18
N GLU A 155 -22.49 -7.57 -10.16
CA GLU A 155 -21.70 -6.82 -9.19
C GLU A 155 -20.75 -5.84 -9.88
N VAL A 156 -20.28 -4.85 -9.12
CA VAL A 156 -19.27 -3.90 -9.60
C VAL A 156 -17.91 -4.54 -9.50
N ASN A 157 -17.24 -4.70 -10.64
CA ASN A 157 -15.90 -5.24 -10.73
C ASN A 157 -14.91 -4.23 -11.29
N VAL A 158 -13.60 -4.53 -11.18
CA VAL A 158 -12.53 -3.70 -11.71
C VAL A 158 -11.56 -4.55 -12.51
N VAL A 159 -11.35 -4.20 -13.79
CA VAL A 159 -10.22 -4.75 -14.55
C VAL A 159 -9.04 -3.79 -14.50
N TYR A 160 -7.83 -4.32 -14.49
CA TYR A 160 -6.60 -3.53 -14.48
C TYR A 160 -5.50 -4.16 -15.31
N LYS A 161 -4.65 -3.31 -15.89
CA LYS A 161 -3.53 -3.73 -16.73
C LYS A 161 -2.37 -4.23 -15.88
N ARG A 162 -1.81 -5.37 -16.27
CA ARG A 162 -0.60 -5.96 -15.69
C ARG A 162 0.56 -5.90 -16.67
N LYS A 163 1.75 -6.27 -16.23
CA LYS A 163 2.92 -6.37 -17.10
C LYS A 163 2.73 -7.48 -18.14
N GLY A 164 3.23 -7.30 -19.36
CA GLY A 164 3.21 -8.32 -20.40
C GLY A 164 1.87 -8.48 -21.12
N ASN A 165 1.12 -7.39 -21.27
CA ASN A 165 -0.17 -7.36 -21.97
C ASN A 165 -1.21 -8.35 -21.39
N THR A 166 -1.17 -8.52 -20.09
CA THR A 166 -2.13 -9.31 -19.31
C THR A 166 -2.97 -8.41 -18.43
N TYR A 167 -4.14 -8.90 -18.02
CA TYR A 167 -5.11 -8.16 -17.21
C TYR A 167 -5.39 -8.90 -15.90
N GLY A 168 -5.83 -8.18 -14.89
CA GLY A 168 -6.37 -8.74 -13.66
C GLY A 168 -7.79 -8.27 -13.45
N LEU A 169 -8.59 -9.11 -12.82
CA LEU A 169 -9.95 -8.82 -12.38
C LEU A 169 -9.97 -8.73 -10.86
N ILE A 170 -10.62 -7.71 -10.34
CA ILE A 170 -10.92 -7.53 -8.92
C ILE A 170 -12.43 -7.61 -8.77
N GLU A 171 -12.90 -8.54 -7.96
CA GLU A 171 -14.29 -8.75 -7.59
C GLU A 171 -14.43 -8.35 -6.11
N PRO A 172 -14.93 -7.14 -5.82
CA PRO A 172 -15.13 -6.69 -4.44
C PRO A 172 -16.30 -7.45 -3.83
N GLU A 173 -16.11 -8.05 -2.66
CA GLU A 173 -17.16 -8.62 -1.84
C GLU A 173 -17.47 -7.65 -0.67
N LEU A 174 -18.75 -7.54 -0.33
CA LEU A 174 -19.18 -6.83 0.89
C LEU A 174 -19.24 -7.84 2.03
N ASP A 175 -18.45 -7.62 3.08
CA ASP A 175 -18.50 -8.38 4.34
C ASP A 175 -19.73 -7.99 5.18
#